data_f23be53634a4e3c244c6c3ba86fcb864
#
_entry.id   f23be53634a4e3c244c6c3ba86fcb864
#
_cell.length_a   1.000
_cell.length_b   1.000
_cell.length_c   1.000
_cell.angle_alpha   90.00
_cell.angle_beta   90.00
_cell.angle_gamma   90.00
#
_symmetry.space_group_name_H-M   'P 1'
#
loop_
_entity.id
_entity.type
_entity.pdbx_description
1 polymer ?
#
loop_
_entity_poly.entity_id
_entity_poly.type
_entity_poly.pdbx_seq_one_letter_code
_entity_poly.pdbx_strand_id
1 'polypeptide(L)'
;MQKKLFVVAVFLAILPAAFAQPAPKVACNRACLEKYIDQYLDAMLAHKVSPELFAKTCRFTENGVQLPLGGEGLWYSMSGKGTYKFYIPDIETQQVAFIGTAKEGGTAPGAKTAPGAKPAQPTTVAVAIRLKILNGLITEAEQLVIRPETSLLGGSTASKFPPTGEAVEKMGSPNPIFAEAIPEAERPSREDLVQTGNYYFAGLQRNDGKGYYPFTDDCVRFENGMLATKECKKQFETQLKGIVSRIRDRRFVAVDRERGIVFAFGFFDHVQINWTWQLAELFKIEKGNIRRIEAVFHRCPYGMNSGWSTYEQGMSDQIQSIR
;
A
#
# COMPACT_ATOMS: atom_id res chain seq x y z
N MET A 1 -6.08 -72.55 55.44
CA MET A 1 -7.08 -71.47 55.11
C MET A 1 -6.37 -70.31 54.46
N GLN A 2 -6.39 -70.24 53.16
CA GLN A 2 -5.80 -69.13 52.32
C GLN A 2 -6.86 -68.12 52.05
N LYS A 3 -6.68 -66.89 52.54
CA LYS A 3 -7.57 -65.77 52.20
C LYS A 3 -7.16 -65.16 50.86
N LYS A 4 -8.00 -65.24 49.85
CA LYS A 4 -7.84 -64.55 48.56
C LYS A 4 -8.25 -63.07 48.70
N LEU A 5 -7.32 -62.17 48.46
CA LEU A 5 -7.54 -60.73 48.40
C LEU A 5 -7.97 -60.35 46.98
N PHE A 6 -9.20 -59.83 46.82
CA PHE A 6 -9.66 -59.28 45.55
C PHE A 6 -9.28 -57.82 45.49
N VAL A 7 -8.41 -57.44 44.56
CA VAL A 7 -8.11 -56.03 44.24
C VAL A 7 -9.07 -55.60 43.12
N VAL A 8 -9.96 -54.68 43.44
CA VAL A 8 -10.83 -54.01 42.44
C VAL A 8 -10.08 -52.80 41.89
N ALA A 9 -9.64 -52.87 40.64
CA ALA A 9 -9.06 -51.77 39.91
C ALA A 9 -10.18 -50.88 39.35
N VAL A 10 -10.31 -49.67 39.84
CA VAL A 10 -11.21 -48.64 39.30
C VAL A 10 -10.49 -47.92 38.17
N PHE A 11 -10.91 -48.16 36.94
CA PHE A 11 -10.45 -47.41 35.77
C PHE A 11 -11.22 -46.08 35.69
N LEU A 12 -10.55 -44.98 36.03
CA LEU A 12 -11.08 -43.63 35.75
C LEU A 12 -10.87 -43.32 34.26
N ALA A 13 -11.95 -43.35 33.48
CA ALA A 13 -11.92 -42.92 32.10
C ALA A 13 -11.82 -41.38 32.02
N ILE A 14 -10.63 -40.87 31.71
CA ILE A 14 -10.42 -39.45 31.39
C ILE A 14 -10.93 -39.24 29.97
N LEU A 15 -12.14 -38.65 29.82
CA LEU A 15 -12.64 -38.17 28.54
C LEU A 15 -11.80 -36.95 28.11
N PRO A 16 -11.20 -36.95 26.91
CA PRO A 16 -10.54 -35.76 26.40
C PRO A 16 -11.58 -34.65 26.18
N ALA A 17 -11.38 -33.51 26.85
CA ALA A 17 -12.14 -32.31 26.54
C ALA A 17 -11.83 -31.91 25.09
N ALA A 18 -12.80 -32.10 24.20
CA ALA A 18 -12.73 -31.60 22.84
C ALA A 18 -12.73 -30.06 22.89
N PHE A 19 -11.57 -29.47 22.74
CA PHE A 19 -11.47 -28.03 22.48
C PHE A 19 -12.18 -27.76 21.14
N ALA A 20 -13.36 -27.16 21.20
CA ALA A 20 -14.04 -26.69 20.01
C ALA A 20 -13.13 -25.67 19.31
N GLN A 21 -12.60 -26.03 18.16
CA GLN A 21 -11.90 -25.05 17.32
C GLN A 21 -12.90 -23.95 16.97
N PRO A 22 -12.50 -22.66 17.13
CA PRO A 22 -13.38 -21.57 16.70
C PRO A 22 -13.69 -21.77 15.21
N ALA A 23 -14.97 -21.62 14.85
CA ALA A 23 -15.41 -21.69 13.47
C ALA A 23 -14.54 -20.79 12.58
N PRO A 24 -14.12 -21.22 11.38
CA PRO A 24 -13.33 -20.41 10.49
C PRO A 24 -14.10 -19.11 10.22
N LYS A 25 -13.49 -17.95 10.51
CA LYS A 25 -14.10 -16.65 10.18
C LYS A 25 -14.27 -16.60 8.67
N VAL A 26 -15.46 -16.22 8.23
CA VAL A 26 -15.77 -16.05 6.81
C VAL A 26 -14.80 -15.05 6.19
N ALA A 27 -14.23 -15.39 5.02
CA ALA A 27 -13.38 -14.49 4.26
C ALA A 27 -14.13 -13.18 3.93
N CYS A 28 -13.42 -12.06 4.01
CA CYS A 28 -13.98 -10.76 3.68
C CYS A 28 -14.31 -10.66 2.19
N ASN A 29 -15.48 -10.12 1.89
CA ASN A 29 -15.82 -9.59 0.57
C ASN A 29 -15.22 -8.18 0.39
N ARG A 30 -15.45 -7.57 -0.78
CA ARG A 30 -14.99 -6.21 -1.12
C ARG A 30 -15.31 -5.18 -0.02
N ALA A 31 -16.57 -5.03 0.33
CA ALA A 31 -17.02 -4.03 1.32
C ALA A 31 -16.40 -4.26 2.71
N CYS A 32 -16.21 -5.52 3.09
CA CYS A 32 -15.54 -5.88 4.33
C CYS A 32 -14.06 -5.43 4.32
N LEU A 33 -13.33 -5.66 3.23
CA LEU A 33 -11.93 -5.24 3.08
C LEU A 33 -11.78 -3.72 3.07
N GLU A 34 -12.64 -3.01 2.34
CA GLU A 34 -12.67 -1.54 2.32
C GLU A 34 -12.93 -0.96 3.72
N LYS A 35 -13.84 -1.57 4.50
CA LYS A 35 -14.11 -1.19 5.89
C LYS A 35 -12.88 -1.33 6.80
N TYR A 36 -11.99 -2.30 6.57
CA TYR A 36 -10.74 -2.41 7.33
C TYR A 36 -9.83 -1.20 7.12
N ILE A 37 -9.79 -0.62 5.93
CA ILE A 37 -9.05 0.64 5.69
C ILE A 37 -9.68 1.78 6.50
N ASP A 38 -11.01 1.94 6.48
CA ASP A 38 -11.67 3.00 7.24
C ASP A 38 -11.44 2.84 8.74
N GLN A 39 -11.53 1.61 9.28
CA GLN A 39 -11.24 1.31 10.68
C GLN A 39 -9.76 1.56 11.03
N TYR A 40 -8.83 1.24 10.13
CA TYR A 40 -7.41 1.53 10.31
C TYR A 40 -7.14 3.03 10.39
N LEU A 41 -7.74 3.81 9.49
CA LEU A 41 -7.63 5.28 9.50
C LEU A 41 -8.29 5.89 10.74
N ASP A 42 -9.42 5.34 11.20
CA ASP A 42 -10.09 5.78 12.44
C ASP A 42 -9.24 5.49 13.68
N ALA A 43 -8.63 4.29 13.74
CA ALA A 43 -7.74 3.90 14.83
C ALA A 43 -6.48 4.80 14.86
N MET A 44 -5.92 5.11 13.68
CA MET A 44 -4.77 6.01 13.56
C MET A 44 -5.11 7.43 13.98
N LEU A 45 -6.25 7.97 13.56
CA LEU A 45 -6.73 9.30 13.97
C LEU A 45 -7.02 9.36 15.48
N ALA A 46 -7.54 8.27 16.05
CA ALA A 46 -7.76 8.17 17.50
C ALA A 46 -6.48 7.87 18.29
N HIS A 47 -5.33 7.65 17.62
CA HIS A 47 -4.05 7.21 18.22
C HIS A 47 -4.22 5.97 19.13
N LYS A 48 -5.09 5.03 18.72
CA LYS A 48 -5.47 3.89 19.54
C LYS A 48 -5.37 2.56 18.76
N VAL A 49 -4.49 1.69 19.21
CA VAL A 49 -4.39 0.31 18.72
C VAL A 49 -5.30 -0.57 19.60
N SER A 50 -6.28 -1.23 18.97
CA SER A 50 -7.21 -2.10 19.70
C SER A 50 -6.99 -3.58 19.33
N PRO A 51 -7.10 -4.52 20.28
CA PRO A 51 -6.92 -5.95 20.03
C PRO A 51 -8.07 -6.56 19.22
N GLU A 52 -9.19 -5.86 19.08
CA GLU A 52 -10.33 -6.27 18.24
C GLU A 52 -10.06 -6.00 16.75
N LEU A 53 -9.14 -5.09 16.44
CA LEU A 53 -8.79 -4.73 15.07
C LEU A 53 -7.44 -5.29 14.65
N PHE A 54 -6.45 -5.32 15.57
CA PHE A 54 -5.08 -5.69 15.26
C PHE A 54 -4.65 -6.99 15.94
N ALA A 55 -3.94 -7.83 15.19
CA ALA A 55 -3.24 -8.96 15.80
C ALA A 55 -2.12 -8.47 16.74
N LYS A 56 -1.88 -9.18 17.82
CA LYS A 56 -0.80 -8.85 18.77
C LYS A 56 0.58 -8.74 18.09
N THR A 57 0.78 -9.52 17.04
CA THR A 57 2.02 -9.57 16.25
C THR A 57 1.89 -8.81 14.93
N CYS A 58 0.99 -7.81 14.85
CA CYS A 58 0.84 -7.02 13.64
C CYS A 58 2.16 -6.35 13.27
N ARG A 59 2.65 -6.66 12.06
CA ARG A 59 3.85 -6.02 11.51
C ARG A 59 3.45 -4.70 10.87
N PHE A 60 4.11 -3.63 11.27
CA PHE A 60 3.87 -2.29 10.75
C PHE A 60 5.14 -1.68 10.18
N THR A 61 5.03 -1.06 9.01
CA THR A 61 6.10 -0.23 8.42
C THR A 61 5.53 1.10 7.92
N GLU A 62 6.31 2.17 8.09
CA GLU A 62 6.09 3.44 7.41
C GLU A 62 7.36 3.81 6.64
N ASN A 63 7.18 4.14 5.35
CA ASN A 63 8.28 4.52 4.46
C ASN A 63 9.46 3.55 4.50
N GLY A 64 9.17 2.23 4.51
CA GLY A 64 10.15 1.15 4.54
C GLY A 64 10.82 0.89 5.90
N VAL A 65 10.51 1.65 6.92
CA VAL A 65 11.03 1.45 8.28
C VAL A 65 10.01 0.68 9.11
N GLN A 66 10.44 -0.41 9.74
CA GLN A 66 9.59 -1.12 10.70
C GLN A 66 9.54 -0.33 12.00
N LEU A 67 8.33 0.02 12.42
CA LEU A 67 8.05 0.84 13.61
C LEU A 67 7.10 0.11 14.56
N PRO A 68 7.08 0.48 15.84
CA PRO A 68 6.02 0.10 16.76
C PRO A 68 4.67 0.65 16.26
N LEU A 69 3.67 -0.22 16.14
CA LEU A 69 2.33 0.20 15.73
C LEU A 69 1.71 1.12 16.81
N GLY A 70 1.19 2.26 16.41
CA GLY A 70 0.42 3.18 17.27
C GLY A 70 1.24 4.29 17.93
N GLY A 71 2.58 4.27 17.85
CA GLY A 71 3.42 5.19 18.62
C GLY A 71 4.23 6.19 17.80
N GLU A 72 4.43 5.94 16.51
CA GLU A 72 5.37 6.70 15.70
C GLU A 72 4.83 6.98 14.29
N GLY A 73 5.50 7.88 13.56
CA GLY A 73 5.13 8.27 12.21
C GLY A 73 3.75 8.94 12.15
N LEU A 74 2.99 8.65 11.10
CA LEU A 74 1.65 9.20 10.93
C LEU A 74 0.68 8.75 12.04
N TRP A 75 0.91 7.60 12.68
CA TRP A 75 0.16 7.17 13.86
C TRP A 75 0.24 8.14 15.04
N TYR A 76 1.38 8.83 15.18
CA TYR A 76 1.57 9.84 16.21
C TYR A 76 1.05 11.22 15.79
N SER A 77 1.15 11.56 14.51
CA SER A 77 0.99 12.92 14.01
C SER A 77 -0.31 13.18 13.24
N MET A 78 -1.12 12.15 12.96
CA MET A 78 -2.37 12.28 12.22
C MET A 78 -3.38 13.13 13.00
N SER A 79 -3.88 14.19 12.37
CA SER A 79 -4.85 15.12 12.98
C SER A 79 -6.19 15.16 12.24
N GLY A 80 -6.30 14.48 11.09
CA GLY A 80 -7.53 14.39 10.32
C GLY A 80 -7.44 13.43 9.15
N LYS A 81 -8.58 12.95 8.66
CA LYS A 81 -8.69 12.23 7.40
C LYS A 81 -8.81 13.23 6.25
N GLY A 82 -8.21 12.90 5.10
CA GLY A 82 -8.47 13.63 3.86
C GLY A 82 -9.75 13.16 3.17
N THR A 83 -10.06 13.76 2.02
CA THR A 83 -11.28 13.46 1.28
C THR A 83 -11.05 12.49 0.12
N TYR A 84 -9.84 12.45 -0.46
CA TYR A 84 -9.52 11.49 -1.50
C TYR A 84 -9.37 10.08 -0.91
N LYS A 85 -10.12 9.12 -1.46
CA LYS A 85 -10.14 7.72 -1.01
C LYS A 85 -10.26 6.78 -2.20
N PHE A 86 -9.27 5.94 -2.39
CA PHE A 86 -9.27 4.92 -3.42
C PHE A 86 -8.91 3.56 -2.82
N TYR A 87 -9.85 2.62 -2.86
CA TYR A 87 -9.71 1.28 -2.30
C TYR A 87 -9.46 0.26 -3.40
N ILE A 88 -8.51 -0.63 -3.20
CA ILE A 88 -8.17 -1.73 -4.09
C ILE A 88 -8.22 -3.04 -3.27
N PRO A 89 -9.41 -3.65 -3.10
CA PRO A 89 -9.57 -4.88 -2.35
C PRO A 89 -9.17 -6.09 -3.18
N ASP A 90 -8.34 -6.94 -2.59
CA ASP A 90 -7.91 -8.24 -3.10
C ASP A 90 -8.59 -9.34 -2.27
N ILE A 91 -9.74 -9.83 -2.75
CA ILE A 91 -10.54 -10.82 -2.02
C ILE A 91 -9.89 -12.21 -2.01
N GLU A 92 -9.02 -12.51 -2.98
CA GLU A 92 -8.35 -13.81 -3.08
C GLU A 92 -7.29 -13.97 -1.99
N THR A 93 -6.52 -12.91 -1.71
CA THR A 93 -5.43 -12.94 -0.74
C THR A 93 -5.80 -12.30 0.60
N GLN A 94 -7.05 -11.80 0.72
CA GLN A 94 -7.54 -11.10 1.90
C GLN A 94 -6.66 -9.89 2.26
N GLN A 95 -6.28 -9.14 1.24
CA GLN A 95 -5.54 -7.89 1.36
C GLN A 95 -6.37 -6.74 0.81
N VAL A 96 -6.05 -5.55 1.24
CA VAL A 96 -6.59 -4.33 0.66
C VAL A 96 -5.50 -3.29 0.55
N ALA A 97 -5.36 -2.70 -0.64
CA ALA A 97 -4.55 -1.53 -0.84
C ALA A 97 -5.44 -0.27 -0.89
N PHE A 98 -4.82 0.87 -0.65
CA PHE A 98 -5.50 2.16 -0.57
C PHE A 98 -4.54 3.27 -0.99
N ILE A 99 -5.03 4.22 -1.77
CA ILE A 99 -4.42 5.53 -1.94
C ILE A 99 -5.40 6.58 -1.42
N GLY A 100 -4.91 7.49 -0.61
CA GLY A 100 -5.74 8.56 -0.05
C GLY A 100 -4.94 9.72 0.48
N THR A 101 -5.62 10.57 1.23
CA THR A 101 -5.02 11.73 1.89
C THR A 101 -5.33 11.72 3.39
N ALA A 102 -4.43 12.32 4.16
CA ALA A 102 -4.58 12.55 5.59
C ALA A 102 -4.10 13.97 5.94
N LYS A 103 -4.47 14.43 7.12
CA LYS A 103 -3.92 15.65 7.73
C LYS A 103 -2.93 15.25 8.80
N GLU A 104 -1.77 15.88 8.78
CA GLU A 104 -0.67 15.61 9.71
C GLU A 104 -0.27 16.88 10.45
N GLY A 105 0.03 16.78 11.75
CA GLY A 105 0.42 17.91 12.58
C GLY A 105 -0.73 18.90 12.82
N GLY A 106 -0.37 20.14 13.01
CA GLY A 106 -1.32 21.17 13.45
C GLY A 106 -1.34 21.31 14.97
N THR A 107 -2.15 22.23 15.45
CA THR A 107 -2.35 22.38 16.91
C THR A 107 -3.39 21.37 17.37
N ALA A 108 -2.99 20.47 18.27
CA ALA A 108 -3.90 19.48 18.83
C ALA A 108 -5.15 20.16 19.45
N PRO A 109 -6.34 19.57 19.34
CA PRO A 109 -7.54 20.08 19.97
C PRO A 109 -7.31 20.29 21.48
N GLY A 110 -7.52 21.52 21.98
CA GLY A 110 -7.31 21.87 23.38
C GLY A 110 -5.87 22.21 23.78
N ALA A 111 -4.89 22.13 22.87
CA ALA A 111 -3.52 22.56 23.16
C ALA A 111 -3.47 24.09 23.31
N LYS A 112 -2.82 24.55 24.38
CA LYS A 112 -2.58 25.99 24.59
C LYS A 112 -1.46 26.45 23.66
N THR A 113 -1.76 27.32 22.72
CA THR A 113 -0.73 28.02 21.93
C THR A 113 -0.12 29.13 22.79
N ALA A 114 1.16 29.42 22.60
CA ALA A 114 1.79 30.57 23.27
C ALA A 114 1.06 31.85 22.92
N PRO A 115 1.00 32.84 23.83
CA PRO A 115 0.34 34.11 23.58
C PRO A 115 0.87 34.76 22.29
N GLY A 116 -0.02 35.04 21.34
CA GLY A 116 0.33 35.66 20.05
C GLY A 116 0.78 34.65 18.95
N ALA A 117 0.97 33.36 19.25
CA ALA A 117 1.25 32.36 18.23
C ALA A 117 -0.03 31.97 17.48
N LYS A 118 0.03 31.97 16.14
CA LYS A 118 -1.06 31.39 15.33
C LYS A 118 -1.05 29.86 15.46
N PRO A 119 -2.25 29.22 15.56
CA PRO A 119 -2.33 27.78 15.52
C PRO A 119 -1.63 27.25 14.26
N ALA A 120 -0.78 26.24 14.44
CA ALA A 120 -0.18 25.56 13.30
C ALA A 120 -1.28 24.89 12.46
N GLN A 121 -1.26 25.11 11.16
CA GLN A 121 -2.18 24.46 10.24
C GLN A 121 -1.71 23.04 9.95
N PRO A 122 -2.62 22.05 9.88
CA PRO A 122 -2.23 20.71 9.50
C PRO A 122 -1.79 20.67 8.05
N THR A 123 -0.80 19.84 7.78
CA THR A 123 -0.31 19.58 6.42
C THR A 123 -1.09 18.42 5.79
N THR A 124 -1.47 18.55 4.53
CA THR A 124 -2.06 17.44 3.78
C THR A 124 -0.96 16.55 3.26
N VAL A 125 -1.00 15.26 3.62
CA VAL A 125 -0.09 14.23 3.11
C VAL A 125 -0.86 13.24 2.25
N ALA A 126 -0.22 12.69 1.21
CA ALA A 126 -0.75 11.54 0.51
C ALA A 126 -0.29 10.26 1.23
N VAL A 127 -1.16 9.26 1.24
CA VAL A 127 -0.88 7.98 1.85
C VAL A 127 -1.20 6.84 0.89
N ALA A 128 -0.31 5.85 0.83
CA ALA A 128 -0.59 4.57 0.21
C ALA A 128 -0.46 3.48 1.28
N ILE A 129 -1.49 2.66 1.43
CA ILE A 129 -1.59 1.69 2.52
C ILE A 129 -1.86 0.31 1.94
N ARG A 130 -1.24 -0.73 2.50
CA ARG A 130 -1.62 -2.12 2.33
C ARG A 130 -1.91 -2.73 3.69
N LEU A 131 -3.07 -3.38 3.81
CA LEU A 131 -3.41 -4.19 4.98
C LEU A 131 -3.57 -5.65 4.56
N LYS A 132 -3.14 -6.57 5.42
CA LYS A 132 -3.46 -7.99 5.33
C LYS A 132 -4.33 -8.40 6.49
N ILE A 133 -5.43 -9.04 6.16
CA ILE A 133 -6.44 -9.48 7.12
C ILE A 133 -6.35 -11.00 7.26
N LEU A 134 -6.15 -11.49 8.47
CA LEU A 134 -6.15 -12.92 8.76
C LEU A 134 -7.00 -13.16 10.02
N ASN A 135 -7.93 -14.08 9.93
CA ASN A 135 -8.84 -14.41 11.02
C ASN A 135 -9.61 -13.19 11.60
N GLY A 136 -9.93 -12.22 10.73
CA GLY A 136 -10.65 -11.00 11.09
C GLY A 136 -9.82 -9.97 11.86
N LEU A 137 -8.50 -10.04 11.80
CA LEU A 137 -7.58 -9.07 12.39
C LEU A 137 -6.59 -8.58 11.33
N ILE A 138 -6.16 -7.34 11.45
CA ILE A 138 -5.04 -6.80 10.67
C ILE A 138 -3.76 -7.42 11.22
N THR A 139 -3.07 -8.21 10.40
CA THR A 139 -1.80 -8.86 10.75
C THR A 139 -0.59 -8.15 10.17
N GLU A 140 -0.80 -7.39 9.09
CA GLU A 140 0.24 -6.61 8.43
C GLU A 140 -0.34 -5.25 8.02
N ALA A 141 0.42 -4.20 8.26
CA ALA A 141 0.14 -2.85 7.80
C ALA A 141 1.42 -2.25 7.22
N GLU A 142 1.40 -1.96 5.94
CA GLU A 142 2.47 -1.27 5.22
C GLU A 142 1.93 0.06 4.72
N GLN A 143 2.59 1.15 5.06
CA GLN A 143 2.19 2.46 4.57
C GLN A 143 3.36 3.27 4.02
N LEU A 144 3.06 4.01 2.98
CA LEU A 144 3.89 5.03 2.39
C LEU A 144 3.21 6.38 2.64
N VAL A 145 3.91 7.27 3.33
CA VAL A 145 3.41 8.63 3.64
C VAL A 145 4.26 9.63 2.88
N ILE A 146 3.64 10.32 1.94
CA ILE A 146 4.31 11.32 1.10
C ILE A 146 4.07 12.70 1.73
N ARG A 147 5.11 13.17 2.41
CA ARG A 147 5.15 14.49 3.03
C ARG A 147 5.73 15.51 2.07
N PRO A 148 5.37 16.79 2.18
CA PRO A 148 6.06 17.85 1.46
C PRO A 148 7.58 17.79 1.73
N GLU A 149 8.38 17.95 0.70
CA GLU A 149 9.83 18.03 0.87
C GLU A 149 10.18 19.32 1.64
N THR A 150 10.71 19.17 2.84
CA THR A 150 11.26 20.25 3.64
C THR A 150 12.76 20.24 3.52
N SER A 151 13.36 21.36 3.13
CA SER A 151 14.82 21.51 3.19
C SER A 151 15.26 21.60 4.65
N LEU A 152 15.89 20.56 5.17
CA LEU A 152 16.47 20.55 6.53
C LEU A 152 17.63 21.53 6.71
N LEU A 153 18.17 22.11 5.64
CA LEU A 153 19.35 22.99 5.65
C LEU A 153 19.07 24.42 5.18
N GLY A 154 17.82 24.86 5.22
CA GLY A 154 17.45 26.24 4.94
C GLY A 154 17.64 26.70 3.48
N GLY A 155 17.98 25.81 2.58
CA GLY A 155 18.02 26.08 1.15
C GLY A 155 16.66 25.83 0.54
N SER A 156 15.89 26.88 0.32
CA SER A 156 14.62 26.81 -0.39
C SER A 156 14.86 26.60 -1.88
N THR A 157 14.94 25.36 -2.33
CA THR A 157 14.44 25.03 -3.66
C THR A 157 12.99 24.67 -3.50
N ALA A 158 12.12 25.66 -3.44
CA ALA A 158 10.68 25.41 -3.52
C ALA A 158 10.43 24.53 -4.75
N SER A 159 9.90 23.32 -4.53
CA SER A 159 9.51 22.45 -5.62
C SER A 159 8.58 23.22 -6.57
N LYS A 160 8.84 23.16 -7.88
CA LYS A 160 7.92 23.74 -8.88
C LYS A 160 6.55 23.06 -8.91
N PHE A 161 6.43 21.95 -8.21
CA PHE A 161 5.22 21.13 -8.12
C PHE A 161 4.51 21.37 -6.78
N PRO A 162 3.17 21.33 -6.78
CA PRO A 162 2.43 21.41 -5.53
C PRO A 162 2.77 20.21 -4.63
N PRO A 163 2.61 20.32 -3.29
CA PRO A 163 2.75 19.19 -2.39
C PRO A 163 1.84 18.05 -2.81
N THR A 164 2.36 16.82 -2.83
CA THR A 164 1.64 15.63 -3.33
C THR A 164 0.29 15.45 -2.64
N GLY A 165 0.21 15.62 -1.32
CA GLY A 165 -1.04 15.49 -0.59
C GLY A 165 -2.11 16.46 -1.08
N GLU A 166 -1.75 17.71 -1.35
CA GLU A 166 -2.67 18.72 -1.87
C GLU A 166 -3.10 18.41 -3.31
N ALA A 167 -2.16 17.94 -4.14
CA ALA A 167 -2.45 17.60 -5.53
C ALA A 167 -3.41 16.39 -5.62
N VAL A 168 -3.18 15.36 -4.81
CA VAL A 168 -4.07 14.19 -4.70
C VAL A 168 -5.45 14.60 -4.17
N GLU A 169 -5.51 15.45 -3.14
CA GLU A 169 -6.78 15.96 -2.60
C GLU A 169 -7.59 16.72 -3.67
N LYS A 170 -6.93 17.49 -4.52
CA LYS A 170 -7.57 18.22 -5.63
C LYS A 170 -8.14 17.32 -6.72
N MET A 171 -7.73 16.05 -6.81
CA MET A 171 -8.36 15.09 -7.72
C MET A 171 -9.81 14.80 -7.31
N GLY A 172 -10.18 15.05 -6.05
CA GLY A 172 -11.52 14.92 -5.51
C GLY A 172 -11.95 13.48 -5.26
N SER A 173 -11.93 12.64 -6.30
CA SER A 173 -12.28 11.22 -6.24
C SER A 173 -11.50 10.43 -7.30
N PRO A 174 -11.37 9.10 -7.12
CA PRO A 174 -10.82 8.23 -8.15
C PRO A 174 -11.56 8.37 -9.47
N ASN A 175 -10.83 8.27 -10.58
CA ASN A 175 -11.45 8.33 -11.90
C ASN A 175 -12.50 7.20 -12.05
N PRO A 176 -13.70 7.49 -12.63
CA PRO A 176 -14.78 6.50 -12.78
C PRO A 176 -14.37 5.22 -13.50
N ILE A 177 -13.37 5.26 -14.37
CA ILE A 177 -12.83 4.09 -15.09
C ILE A 177 -12.40 2.96 -14.13
N PHE A 178 -11.97 3.30 -12.92
CA PHE A 178 -11.58 2.30 -11.92
C PHE A 178 -12.76 1.54 -11.31
N ALA A 179 -13.97 2.07 -11.45
CA ALA A 179 -15.19 1.40 -11.00
C ALA A 179 -15.77 0.43 -12.05
N GLU A 180 -15.31 0.52 -13.30
CA GLU A 180 -15.76 -0.34 -14.38
C GLU A 180 -15.38 -1.80 -14.11
N ALA A 181 -16.38 -2.67 -13.98
CA ALA A 181 -16.19 -4.09 -13.74
C ALA A 181 -15.98 -4.86 -15.05
N ILE A 182 -15.10 -5.84 -15.02
CA ILE A 182 -14.89 -6.80 -16.11
C ILE A 182 -15.91 -7.95 -15.94
N PRO A 183 -16.67 -8.32 -16.99
CA PRO A 183 -17.55 -9.48 -16.93
C PRO A 183 -16.79 -10.72 -16.46
N GLU A 184 -17.40 -11.55 -15.63
CA GLU A 184 -16.73 -12.67 -14.96
C GLU A 184 -16.02 -13.61 -15.94
N ALA A 185 -16.66 -13.91 -17.08
CA ALA A 185 -16.09 -14.77 -18.12
C ALA A 185 -14.87 -14.16 -18.85
N GLU A 186 -14.67 -12.84 -18.74
CA GLU A 186 -13.57 -12.10 -19.39
C GLU A 186 -12.48 -11.67 -18.42
N ARG A 187 -12.64 -11.97 -17.11
CA ARG A 187 -11.65 -11.57 -16.09
C ARG A 187 -10.32 -12.28 -16.32
N PRO A 188 -9.22 -11.53 -16.49
CA PRO A 188 -7.90 -12.13 -16.59
C PRO A 188 -7.53 -12.88 -15.32
N SER A 189 -6.57 -13.80 -15.43
CA SER A 189 -5.97 -14.40 -14.25
C SER A 189 -5.22 -13.34 -13.42
N ARG A 190 -4.95 -13.66 -12.15
CA ARG A 190 -4.13 -12.83 -11.28
C ARG A 190 -2.73 -12.64 -11.87
N GLU A 191 -2.17 -13.73 -12.37
CA GLU A 191 -0.83 -13.79 -12.96
C GLU A 191 -0.73 -12.92 -14.21
N ASP A 192 -1.73 -12.94 -15.10
CA ASP A 192 -1.76 -12.11 -16.30
C ASP A 192 -1.83 -10.62 -15.96
N LEU A 193 -2.64 -10.26 -14.96
CA LEU A 193 -2.74 -8.86 -14.50
C LEU A 193 -1.41 -8.39 -13.91
N VAL A 194 -0.78 -9.17 -13.04
CA VAL A 194 0.52 -8.87 -12.43
C VAL A 194 1.60 -8.75 -13.52
N GLN A 195 1.63 -9.69 -14.46
CA GLN A 195 2.61 -9.65 -15.55
C GLN A 195 2.42 -8.44 -16.44
N THR A 196 1.17 -8.06 -16.73
CA THR A 196 0.88 -6.85 -17.52
C THR A 196 1.37 -5.58 -16.79
N GLY A 197 1.11 -5.45 -15.48
CA GLY A 197 1.67 -4.37 -14.66
C GLY A 197 3.20 -4.39 -14.62
N ASN A 198 3.82 -5.58 -14.58
CA ASN A 198 5.26 -5.70 -14.59
C ASN A 198 5.92 -5.30 -15.92
N TYR A 199 5.24 -5.41 -17.04
CA TYR A 199 5.74 -4.89 -18.32
C TYR A 199 5.97 -3.38 -18.29
N TYR A 200 5.18 -2.63 -17.51
CA TYR A 200 5.44 -1.22 -17.28
C TYR A 200 6.78 -1.01 -16.59
N PHE A 201 7.06 -1.71 -15.49
CA PHE A 201 8.34 -1.60 -14.77
C PHE A 201 9.52 -2.07 -15.62
N ALA A 202 9.38 -3.20 -16.31
CA ALA A 202 10.43 -3.71 -17.19
C ALA A 202 10.71 -2.75 -18.35
N GLY A 203 9.68 -2.18 -18.96
CA GLY A 203 9.80 -1.22 -20.04
C GLY A 203 10.46 0.08 -19.59
N LEU A 204 10.08 0.61 -18.43
CA LEU A 204 10.66 1.82 -17.87
C LEU A 204 12.12 1.61 -17.43
N GLN A 205 12.47 0.47 -16.84
CA GLN A 205 13.85 0.13 -16.51
C GLN A 205 14.73 0.00 -17.74
N ARG A 206 14.21 -0.64 -18.78
CA ARG A 206 14.91 -0.75 -20.07
C ARG A 206 15.16 0.61 -20.71
N ASN A 207 14.20 1.49 -20.66
CA ASN A 207 14.13 2.89 -21.08
C ASN A 207 14.92 3.25 -22.36
N ASP A 208 14.92 2.36 -23.35
CA ASP A 208 15.56 2.54 -24.69
C ASP A 208 14.53 2.82 -25.79
N GLY A 209 13.27 2.89 -25.46
CA GLY A 209 12.15 3.07 -26.40
C GLY A 209 11.83 1.83 -27.23
N LYS A 210 12.43 0.67 -26.94
CA LYS A 210 12.28 -0.57 -27.71
C LYS A 210 11.67 -1.71 -26.89
N GLY A 211 11.10 -1.41 -25.72
CA GLY A 211 10.42 -2.37 -24.87
C GLY A 211 9.07 -2.81 -25.41
N TYR A 212 8.48 -3.81 -24.75
CA TYR A 212 7.08 -4.13 -24.92
C TYR A 212 6.25 -3.21 -24.01
N TYR A 213 5.37 -2.42 -24.58
CA TYR A 213 4.58 -1.40 -23.88
C TYR A 213 3.09 -1.69 -24.11
N PRO A 214 2.44 -2.52 -23.29
CA PRO A 214 1.05 -2.89 -23.44
C PRO A 214 0.13 -1.75 -22.93
N PHE A 215 0.09 -0.66 -23.64
CA PHE A 215 -0.80 0.46 -23.34
C PHE A 215 -1.95 0.51 -24.35
N THR A 216 -3.13 0.91 -23.88
CA THR A 216 -4.19 1.35 -24.78
C THR A 216 -3.83 2.71 -25.40
N ASP A 217 -4.44 3.04 -26.54
CA ASP A 217 -4.17 4.31 -27.23
C ASP A 217 -4.60 5.53 -26.38
N ASP A 218 -5.61 5.35 -25.52
CA ASP A 218 -6.13 6.37 -24.61
C ASP A 218 -5.51 6.31 -23.19
N CYS A 219 -4.39 5.60 -23.04
CA CYS A 219 -3.73 5.47 -21.73
C CYS A 219 -3.29 6.82 -21.17
N VAL A 220 -3.69 7.08 -19.92
CA VAL A 220 -3.37 8.29 -19.18
C VAL A 220 -2.59 7.92 -17.91
N ARG A 221 -1.54 8.69 -17.60
CA ARG A 221 -0.72 8.50 -16.40
C ARG A 221 -0.74 9.74 -15.52
N PHE A 222 -0.99 9.51 -14.22
CA PHE A 222 -0.89 10.50 -13.16
C PHE A 222 0.23 10.12 -12.19
N GLU A 223 0.98 11.10 -11.74
CA GLU A 223 2.03 10.98 -10.74
C GLU A 223 1.86 12.05 -9.67
N ASN A 224 1.83 11.66 -8.41
CA ASN A 224 1.69 12.58 -7.27
C ASN A 224 0.50 13.53 -7.43
N GLY A 225 -0.63 13.03 -7.94
CA GLY A 225 -1.86 13.80 -8.16
C GLY A 225 -1.86 14.69 -9.41
N MET A 226 -0.81 14.65 -10.23
CA MET A 226 -0.69 15.48 -11.43
C MET A 226 -0.66 14.64 -12.70
N LEU A 227 -1.21 15.21 -13.78
CA LEU A 227 -1.18 14.58 -15.11
C LEU A 227 0.27 14.55 -15.61
N ALA A 228 0.83 13.34 -15.73
CA ALA A 228 2.16 13.11 -16.30
C ALA A 228 2.11 12.98 -17.83
N THR A 229 1.13 12.27 -18.37
CA THR A 229 0.91 12.14 -19.82
C THR A 229 -0.50 11.67 -20.18
N LYS A 230 -0.93 11.99 -21.41
CA LYS A 230 -2.10 11.40 -22.09
C LYS A 230 -1.70 10.46 -23.22
N GLU A 231 -0.41 10.19 -23.39
CA GLU A 231 0.16 9.38 -24.48
C GLU A 231 1.22 8.44 -23.89
N CYS A 232 0.78 7.46 -23.05
CA CYS A 232 1.70 6.58 -22.32
C CYS A 232 2.73 5.92 -23.22
N LYS A 233 2.30 5.30 -24.33
CA LYS A 233 3.17 4.61 -25.28
C LYS A 233 4.25 5.53 -25.85
N LYS A 234 3.84 6.68 -26.38
CA LYS A 234 4.76 7.67 -26.96
C LYS A 234 5.76 8.18 -25.92
N GLN A 235 5.31 8.40 -24.69
CA GLN A 235 6.19 8.83 -23.60
C GLN A 235 7.28 7.78 -23.31
N PHE A 236 6.92 6.50 -23.26
CA PHE A 236 7.87 5.41 -23.07
C PHE A 236 8.83 5.24 -24.23
N GLU A 237 8.35 5.38 -25.46
CA GLU A 237 9.16 5.24 -26.65
C GLU A 237 10.17 6.39 -26.86
N THR A 238 9.83 7.61 -26.42
CA THR A 238 10.58 8.80 -26.84
C THR A 238 11.08 9.71 -25.73
N GLN A 239 10.46 9.72 -24.53
CA GLN A 239 10.68 10.76 -23.52
C GLN A 239 11.32 10.29 -22.23
N LEU A 240 11.18 9.00 -21.85
CA LEU A 240 11.63 8.48 -20.56
C LEU A 240 13.04 7.83 -20.64
N LYS A 241 13.81 8.10 -21.68
CA LYS A 241 15.14 7.51 -21.87
C LYS A 241 16.11 7.98 -20.78
N GLY A 242 16.79 7.02 -20.15
CA GLY A 242 17.84 7.29 -19.16
C GLY A 242 17.36 7.82 -17.80
N ILE A 243 16.05 7.83 -17.53
CA ILE A 243 15.52 8.35 -16.26
C ILE A 243 15.75 7.39 -15.10
N VAL A 244 15.49 6.10 -15.29
CA VAL A 244 15.60 5.08 -14.24
C VAL A 244 16.72 4.12 -14.55
N SER A 245 17.57 3.82 -13.58
CA SER A 245 18.68 2.86 -13.74
C SER A 245 18.27 1.44 -13.37
N ARG A 246 17.42 1.29 -12.38
CA ARG A 246 16.93 0.01 -11.89
C ARG A 246 15.59 0.20 -11.19
N ILE A 247 14.66 -0.75 -11.44
CA ILE A 247 13.40 -0.86 -10.71
C ILE A 247 13.43 -2.18 -9.96
N ARG A 248 13.45 -2.13 -8.64
CA ARG A 248 13.65 -3.27 -7.77
C ARG A 248 12.55 -3.41 -6.71
N ASP A 249 12.57 -4.55 -6.01
CA ASP A 249 11.57 -4.89 -4.97
C ASP A 249 10.13 -4.72 -5.51
N ARG A 250 9.89 -5.27 -6.71
CA ARG A 250 8.60 -5.16 -7.41
C ARG A 250 7.57 -6.06 -6.74
N ARG A 251 6.79 -5.51 -5.82
CA ARG A 251 5.82 -6.25 -5.01
C ARG A 251 4.39 -5.87 -5.40
N PHE A 252 3.72 -6.76 -6.12
CA PHE A 252 2.32 -6.61 -6.50
C PHE A 252 1.43 -7.10 -5.35
N VAL A 253 0.99 -6.18 -4.51
CA VAL A 253 0.44 -6.44 -3.18
C VAL A 253 -1.08 -6.56 -3.11
N ALA A 254 -1.79 -6.06 -4.12
CA ALA A 254 -3.22 -6.25 -4.25
C ALA A 254 -3.64 -6.34 -5.71
N VAL A 255 -4.54 -7.27 -6.02
CA VAL A 255 -5.11 -7.48 -7.35
C VAL A 255 -6.62 -7.57 -7.25
N ASP A 256 -7.30 -6.59 -7.80
CA ASP A 256 -8.74 -6.57 -7.96
C ASP A 256 -9.11 -7.09 -9.35
N ARG A 257 -9.32 -8.40 -9.47
CA ARG A 257 -9.64 -9.05 -10.75
C ARG A 257 -10.98 -8.61 -11.33
N GLU A 258 -11.94 -8.29 -10.47
CA GLU A 258 -13.25 -7.80 -10.92
C GLU A 258 -13.14 -6.49 -11.70
N ARG A 259 -12.22 -5.62 -11.30
CA ARG A 259 -12.02 -4.32 -11.93
C ARG A 259 -10.74 -4.22 -12.76
N GLY A 260 -9.97 -5.31 -12.85
CA GLY A 260 -8.70 -5.31 -13.58
C GLY A 260 -7.69 -4.31 -13.01
N ILE A 261 -7.62 -4.17 -11.69
CA ILE A 261 -6.71 -3.24 -11.03
C ILE A 261 -5.60 -4.02 -10.34
N VAL A 262 -4.36 -3.57 -10.55
CA VAL A 262 -3.18 -4.10 -9.85
C VAL A 262 -2.50 -2.97 -9.12
N PHE A 263 -2.11 -3.23 -7.86
CA PHE A 263 -1.40 -2.28 -7.03
C PHE A 263 -0.05 -2.85 -6.60
N ALA A 264 1.00 -2.05 -6.77
CA ALA A 264 2.37 -2.45 -6.47
C ALA A 264 3.12 -1.42 -5.63
N PHE A 265 4.03 -1.92 -4.78
CA PHE A 265 5.12 -1.14 -4.21
C PHE A 265 6.44 -1.49 -4.92
N GLY A 266 7.37 -0.54 -4.94
CA GLY A 266 8.70 -0.75 -5.50
C GLY A 266 9.63 0.42 -5.27
N PHE A 267 10.85 0.29 -5.79
CA PHE A 267 11.87 1.33 -5.71
C PHE A 267 12.45 1.60 -7.10
N PHE A 268 12.56 2.87 -7.45
CA PHE A 268 13.20 3.35 -8.68
C PHE A 268 14.54 3.98 -8.31
N ASP A 269 15.62 3.30 -8.65
CA ASP A 269 16.97 3.79 -8.40
C ASP A 269 17.49 4.62 -9.58
N HIS A 270 18.15 5.72 -9.25
CA HIS A 270 18.87 6.61 -10.16
C HIS A 270 20.34 6.62 -9.75
N VAL A 271 21.09 5.62 -10.23
CA VAL A 271 22.48 5.35 -9.82
C VAL A 271 23.38 6.56 -10.03
N GLN A 272 23.22 7.29 -11.15
CA GLN A 272 24.08 8.41 -11.53
C GLN A 272 24.00 9.60 -10.56
N ILE A 273 22.89 9.73 -9.84
CA ILE A 273 22.64 10.85 -8.93
C ILE A 273 22.38 10.40 -7.49
N ASN A 274 22.58 9.10 -7.20
CA ASN A 274 22.34 8.48 -5.88
C ASN A 274 20.95 8.79 -5.32
N TRP A 275 19.92 8.66 -6.17
CA TRP A 275 18.52 8.82 -5.78
C TRP A 275 17.78 7.50 -5.83
N THR A 276 16.85 7.36 -4.92
CA THR A 276 15.82 6.30 -4.96
C THR A 276 14.47 6.94 -4.72
N TRP A 277 13.49 6.58 -5.54
CA TRP A 277 12.09 6.83 -5.25
C TRP A 277 11.46 5.56 -4.71
N GLN A 278 10.84 5.66 -3.54
CA GLN A 278 9.92 4.66 -3.03
C GLN A 278 8.52 5.02 -3.51
N LEU A 279 7.84 4.07 -4.12
CA LEU A 279 6.57 4.34 -4.79
C LEU A 279 5.51 3.30 -4.47
N ALA A 280 4.26 3.76 -4.58
CA ALA A 280 3.06 2.96 -4.73
C ALA A 280 2.44 3.31 -6.08
N GLU A 281 2.18 2.31 -6.91
CA GLU A 281 1.68 2.49 -8.26
C GLU A 281 0.55 1.51 -8.57
N LEU A 282 -0.47 1.99 -9.22
CA LEU A 282 -1.60 1.18 -9.64
C LEU A 282 -1.83 1.26 -11.14
N PHE A 283 -2.35 0.17 -11.67
CA PHE A 283 -2.63 -0.01 -13.07
C PHE A 283 -4.07 -0.47 -13.26
N LYS A 284 -4.85 0.24 -14.07
CA LYS A 284 -6.11 -0.25 -14.65
C LYS A 284 -5.77 -0.99 -15.93
N ILE A 285 -6.11 -2.27 -15.99
CA ILE A 285 -5.77 -3.17 -17.09
C ILE A 285 -7.06 -3.72 -17.71
N GLU A 286 -7.15 -3.63 -19.03
CA GLU A 286 -8.24 -4.14 -19.82
C GLU A 286 -7.69 -4.90 -21.04
N LYS A 287 -8.18 -6.13 -21.26
CA LYS A 287 -7.79 -6.97 -22.41
C LYS A 287 -6.26 -7.05 -22.59
N GLY A 288 -5.52 -7.19 -21.47
CA GLY A 288 -4.07 -7.30 -21.48
C GLY A 288 -3.31 -5.99 -21.72
N ASN A 289 -3.98 -4.83 -21.73
CA ASN A 289 -3.36 -3.52 -21.90
C ASN A 289 -3.65 -2.60 -20.70
N ILE A 290 -2.67 -1.76 -20.37
CA ILE A 290 -2.78 -0.74 -19.33
C ILE A 290 -3.50 0.48 -19.90
N ARG A 291 -4.62 0.82 -19.32
CA ARG A 291 -5.45 1.95 -19.72
C ARG A 291 -5.25 3.21 -18.88
N ARG A 292 -4.93 3.01 -17.59
CA ARG A 292 -4.65 4.12 -16.68
C ARG A 292 -3.64 3.73 -15.63
N ILE A 293 -2.80 4.71 -15.26
CA ILE A 293 -1.75 4.56 -14.25
C ILE A 293 -1.89 5.71 -13.27
N GLU A 294 -1.85 5.40 -11.97
CA GLU A 294 -1.72 6.41 -10.93
C GLU A 294 -0.65 5.98 -9.94
N ALA A 295 0.27 6.89 -9.63
CA ALA A 295 1.35 6.66 -8.71
C ALA A 295 1.46 7.77 -7.66
N VAL A 296 1.86 7.38 -6.45
CA VAL A 296 2.34 8.30 -5.43
C VAL A 296 3.70 7.83 -4.95
N PHE A 297 4.65 8.74 -4.87
CA PHE A 297 6.02 8.42 -4.51
C PHE A 297 6.74 9.60 -3.87
N HIS A 298 7.79 9.28 -3.14
CA HIS A 298 8.71 10.25 -2.57
C HIS A 298 10.17 9.80 -2.71
N ARG A 299 11.07 10.75 -2.57
CA ARG A 299 12.49 10.47 -2.49
C ARG A 299 12.82 9.82 -1.14
N CYS A 300 13.62 8.75 -1.18
CA CYS A 300 14.15 8.09 0.01
C CYS A 300 15.69 7.92 -0.10
N PRO A 301 16.37 7.52 0.98
CA PRO A 301 17.77 7.20 0.95
C PRO A 301 18.12 6.18 -0.13
N TYR A 302 19.23 6.42 -0.87
CA TYR A 302 19.67 5.51 -1.92
C TYR A 302 19.91 4.10 -1.39
N GLY A 303 19.34 3.10 -2.08
CA GLY A 303 19.46 1.70 -1.68
C GLY A 303 18.56 1.26 -0.51
N MET A 304 17.65 2.11 -0.05
CA MET A 304 16.68 1.78 1.01
C MET A 304 15.86 0.53 0.66
N ASN A 305 15.53 -0.29 1.66
CA ASN A 305 14.64 -1.45 1.54
C ASN A 305 13.24 -1.18 2.10
N SER A 306 12.28 -1.99 1.67
CA SER A 306 10.88 -1.85 2.09
C SER A 306 10.59 -2.32 3.51
N GLY A 307 11.52 -3.10 4.09
CA GLY A 307 11.25 -3.83 5.33
C GLY A 307 10.37 -5.08 5.15
N TRP A 308 9.98 -5.44 3.93
CA TRP A 308 9.15 -6.61 3.61
C TRP A 308 9.86 -7.70 2.83
N SER A 309 11.00 -7.38 2.26
CA SER A 309 11.85 -8.27 1.46
C SER A 309 13.19 -8.51 2.18
N THR A 310 13.84 -9.65 1.91
CA THR A 310 15.25 -9.82 2.29
C THR A 310 16.11 -8.84 1.48
N TYR A 311 17.40 -8.72 1.81
CA TYR A 311 18.30 -7.86 1.04
C TYR A 311 18.34 -8.27 -0.44
N GLU A 312 18.48 -9.55 -0.72
CA GLU A 312 18.58 -10.10 -2.08
C GLU A 312 17.28 -9.85 -2.87
N GLN A 313 16.13 -10.08 -2.22
CA GLN A 313 14.82 -9.80 -2.80
C GLN A 313 14.65 -8.30 -3.08
N GLY A 314 15.00 -7.44 -2.11
CA GLY A 314 14.88 -6.00 -2.22
C GLY A 314 15.80 -5.37 -3.26
N MET A 315 16.89 -6.07 -3.63
CA MET A 315 17.81 -5.63 -4.69
C MET A 315 17.51 -6.25 -6.06
N SER A 316 16.59 -7.21 -6.11
CA SER A 316 16.17 -7.88 -7.34
C SER A 316 15.20 -7.01 -8.15
N ASP A 317 15.32 -7.07 -9.48
CA ASP A 317 14.38 -6.49 -10.44
C ASP A 317 13.26 -7.46 -10.88
N GLN A 318 13.21 -8.63 -10.26
CA GLN A 318 12.16 -9.62 -10.50
C GLN A 318 10.94 -9.32 -9.61
N ILE A 319 9.77 -9.86 -10.02
CA ILE A 319 8.57 -9.84 -9.21
C ILE A 319 8.83 -10.59 -7.90
N GLN A 320 8.52 -9.96 -6.78
CA GLN A 320 8.66 -10.56 -5.46
C GLN A 320 7.32 -11.11 -4.99
N SER A 321 7.34 -12.36 -4.50
CA SER A 321 6.18 -12.93 -3.82
C SER A 321 5.97 -12.26 -2.47
N ILE A 322 4.75 -11.84 -2.20
CA ILE A 322 4.35 -11.41 -0.86
C ILE A 322 3.85 -12.65 -0.12
N ARG A 323 4.42 -12.88 1.04
CA ARG A 323 4.07 -14.00 1.91
C ARG A 323 2.87 -13.69 2.77
#